data_c433409e187a16568872418db71d4900
#
_entry.id   c433409e187a16568872418db71d4900
#
_cell.length_a   1.000
_cell.length_b   1.000
_cell.length_c   1.000
_cell.angle_alpha   90.00
_cell.angle_beta   90.00
_cell.angle_gamma   90.00
#
_symmetry.space_group_name_H-M   'P 1'
#
loop_
_entity.id
_entity.type
_entity.pdbx_description
1 polymer ?
#
loop_
_entity_poly.entity_id
_entity_poly.type
_entity_poly.pdbx_seq_one_letter_code
_entity_poly.pdbx_strand_id
1 'polypeptide(L)' 'MECVYVVSYCASYEGQQLLGVFSDYVKARAFEVSWTSENINGNNEWVEVRKVELNKVHEDMFAVGEEM' A
#
# COMPACT_ATOMS: atom_id res chain seq x y z
N MET A 1 -12.95 -3.62 -15.53
CA MET A 1 -12.89 -3.57 -14.12
C MET A 1 -11.84 -2.63 -13.65
N GLU A 2 -12.16 -1.80 -12.75
CA GLU A 2 -11.22 -0.81 -12.31
C GLU A 2 -10.51 -1.23 -11.05
N CYS A 3 -9.26 -0.91 -10.94
CA CYS A 3 -8.51 -1.20 -9.73
C CYS A 3 -7.50 -0.12 -9.48
N VAL A 4 -6.98 -0.08 -8.28
CA VAL A 4 -5.94 0.85 -7.92
C VAL A 4 -4.83 0.05 -7.27
N TYR A 5 -3.66 0.66 -7.14
CA TYR A 5 -2.51 0.03 -6.51
C TYR A 5 -2.18 0.83 -5.25
N VAL A 6 -2.25 0.17 -4.13
CA VAL A 6 -2.04 0.78 -2.83
C VAL A 6 -0.62 0.49 -2.40
N VAL A 7 0.12 1.54 -2.07
CA VAL A 7 1.50 1.39 -1.63
C VAL A 7 1.52 1.67 -0.12
N SER A 8 2.03 0.71 0.64
CA SER A 8 2.05 0.81 2.09
C SER A 8 3.42 0.53 2.64
N TYR A 9 3.78 1.23 3.69
CA TYR A 9 5.01 1.00 4.43
C TYR A 9 4.66 0.04 5.55
N CYS A 10 5.44 -1.01 5.72
CA CYS A 10 5.20 -2.00 6.74
C CYS A 10 6.43 -2.12 7.65
N ALA A 11 6.20 -2.23 8.92
CA ALA A 11 7.28 -2.40 9.87
C ALA A 11 6.88 -3.45 10.90
N SER A 12 7.82 -4.27 11.31
CA SER A 12 7.54 -5.34 12.23
C SER A 12 6.98 -4.85 13.54
N TYR A 13 7.41 -3.69 13.99
CA TYR A 13 6.99 -3.23 15.29
C TYR A 13 5.88 -2.22 15.25
N GLU A 14 5.68 -1.58 14.14
CA GLU A 14 4.73 -0.48 14.09
C GLU A 14 3.53 -0.71 13.20
N GLY A 15 3.48 -1.79 12.52
CA GLY A 15 2.33 -2.08 11.66
C GLY A 15 2.46 -1.44 10.30
N GLN A 16 1.39 -0.95 9.76
CA GLN A 16 1.37 -0.46 8.40
C GLN A 16 0.96 0.99 8.32
N GLN A 17 1.45 1.66 7.31
CA GLN A 17 1.08 3.04 7.05
C GLN A 17 0.84 3.21 5.56
N LEU A 18 -0.27 3.82 5.18
CA LEU A 18 -0.58 4.04 3.78
C LEU A 18 0.30 5.16 3.26
N LEU A 19 1.00 4.92 2.17
CA LEU A 19 1.85 5.92 1.56
C LEU A 19 1.22 6.55 0.32
N GLY A 20 0.48 5.79 -0.45
CA GLY A 20 -0.14 6.36 -1.62
C GLY A 20 -1.02 5.39 -2.34
N VAL A 21 -1.84 5.89 -3.24
CA VAL A 21 -2.74 5.09 -4.05
C VAL A 21 -2.57 5.56 -5.49
N PHE A 22 -2.36 4.61 -6.38
CA PHE A 22 -2.09 4.94 -7.77
C PHE A 22 -3.01 4.14 -8.68
N SER A 23 -3.38 4.70 -9.80
CA SER A 23 -4.20 3.98 -10.77
C SER A 23 -3.34 3.21 -11.75
N ASP A 24 -2.03 3.36 -11.73
CA ASP A 24 -1.12 2.77 -12.69
C ASP A 24 -0.07 1.97 -11.94
N TYR A 25 0.07 0.70 -12.27
CA TYR A 25 1.03 -0.17 -11.59
C TYR A 25 2.46 0.36 -11.76
N VAL A 26 2.79 0.87 -12.93
CA VAL A 26 4.14 1.34 -13.19
C VAL A 26 4.47 2.51 -12.26
N LYS A 27 3.52 3.40 -12.05
CA LYS A 27 3.75 4.52 -11.16
C LYS A 27 3.85 4.09 -9.72
N ALA A 28 3.05 3.11 -9.33
CA ALA A 28 3.11 2.59 -7.97
C ALA A 28 4.46 1.95 -7.70
N ARG A 29 4.97 1.18 -8.67
CA ARG A 29 6.26 0.53 -8.49
C ARG A 29 7.39 1.55 -8.46
N ALA A 30 7.31 2.58 -9.29
CA ALA A 30 8.34 3.62 -9.29
C ALA A 30 8.39 4.32 -7.94
N PHE A 31 7.22 4.59 -7.38
CA PHE A 31 7.15 5.23 -6.08
C PHE A 31 7.70 4.29 -5.01
N GLU A 32 7.36 3.02 -5.07
CA GLU A 32 7.81 2.05 -4.09
C GLU A 32 9.34 1.95 -4.09
N VAL A 33 9.94 1.87 -5.27
CA VAL A 33 11.38 1.75 -5.38
C VAL A 33 12.07 3.00 -4.84
N SER A 34 11.57 4.16 -5.22
CA SER A 34 12.17 5.42 -4.80
C SER A 34 12.05 5.60 -3.28
N TRP A 35 10.87 5.32 -2.75
CA TRP A 35 10.63 5.50 -1.32
C TRP A 35 11.49 4.55 -0.50
N THR A 36 11.60 3.31 -0.96
CA THR A 36 12.41 2.31 -0.28
C THR A 36 13.87 2.75 -0.25
N SER A 37 14.36 3.22 -1.37
CA SER A 37 15.74 3.64 -1.46
C SER A 37 16.04 4.80 -0.53
N GLU A 38 15.09 5.68 -0.32
CA GLU A 38 15.34 6.85 0.48
C GLU A 38 15.02 6.70 1.96
N ASN A 39 14.17 5.76 2.31
CA ASN A 39 13.67 5.71 3.67
C ASN A 39 13.91 4.41 4.42
N ILE A 40 14.15 3.32 3.72
CA ILE A 40 14.31 2.04 4.39
C ILE A 40 15.78 1.72 4.60
N ASN A 41 16.14 1.50 5.83
CA ASN A 41 17.52 1.16 6.14
C ASN A 41 17.64 -0.13 6.90
N GLY A 42 16.59 -0.68 7.38
CA GLY A 42 16.66 -1.85 8.23
C GLY A 42 16.11 -3.08 7.59
N ASN A 43 16.14 -4.19 8.31
CA ASN A 43 15.65 -5.43 7.81
C ASN A 43 14.24 -5.72 8.29
N ASN A 44 13.69 -4.90 9.13
CA ASN A 44 12.35 -5.12 9.70
C ASN A 44 11.32 -4.21 9.09
N GLU A 45 11.63 -3.63 7.95
CA GLU A 45 10.75 -2.69 7.28
C GLU A 45 10.70 -3.02 5.80
N TRP A 46 9.60 -2.79 5.17
CA TRP A 46 9.49 -2.99 3.73
C TRP A 46 8.31 -2.19 3.20
N VAL A 47 8.20 -2.09 1.89
CA VAL A 47 7.09 -1.40 1.25
C VAL A 47 6.36 -2.42 0.38
N GLU A 48 5.05 -2.41 0.40
CA GLU A 48 4.25 -3.32 -0.37
C GLU A 48 3.42 -2.56 -1.38
N VAL A 49 3.20 -3.16 -2.54
CA VAL A 49 2.25 -2.65 -3.53
C VAL A 49 1.14 -3.69 -3.63
N ARG A 50 -0.09 -3.30 -3.41
CA ARG A 50 -1.21 -4.21 -3.42
C ARG A 50 -2.26 -3.74 -4.40
N LYS A 51 -2.75 -4.64 -5.23
CA LYS A 51 -3.79 -4.31 -6.18
C LYS A 51 -5.13 -4.45 -5.49
N VAL A 52 -5.97 -3.43 -5.60
CA VAL A 52 -7.27 -3.41 -4.94
C VAL A 52 -8.32 -3.07 -5.99
N GLU A 53 -9.35 -3.86 -6.06
CA GLU A 53 -10.42 -3.62 -7.02
C GLU A 53 -11.38 -2.60 -6.45
N LEU A 54 -11.83 -1.69 -7.28
CA LEU A 54 -12.78 -0.69 -6.86
C LEU A 54 -14.19 -1.25 -6.87
N ASN A 55 -15.02 -0.66 -6.10
CA ASN A 55 -16.44 -1.03 -6.04
C ASN A 55 -16.64 -2.48 -5.60
N LYS A 56 -15.77 -2.97 -4.74
CA LYS A 56 -15.88 -4.30 -4.23
C LYS A 56 -15.63 -4.27 -2.73
N VAL A 57 -16.30 -5.12 -2.01
CA VAL A 57 -16.15 -5.17 -0.56
C VAL A 57 -14.85 -5.88 -0.21
N HIS A 58 -14.02 -5.27 0.61
CA HIS A 58 -12.74 -5.83 1.00
C HIS A 58 -12.68 -5.87 2.54
N GLU A 59 -13.37 -6.83 3.09
CA GLU A 59 -13.54 -6.88 4.54
C GLU A 59 -12.23 -7.06 5.28
N ASP A 60 -11.33 -7.77 4.69
CA ASP A 60 -10.07 -8.03 5.31
C ASP A 60 -9.26 -6.77 5.41
N MET A 61 -9.39 -5.82 4.52
CA MET A 61 -8.57 -4.66 4.48
C MET A 61 -9.15 -3.52 5.23
N PHE A 62 -10.47 -3.41 5.26
CA PHE A 62 -11.09 -2.27 5.85
C PHE A 62 -12.08 -2.69 6.87
N ALA A 63 -11.58 -3.32 7.84
CA ALA A 63 -12.45 -3.81 8.87
C ALA A 63 -13.20 -2.73 9.48
N VAL A 64 -12.81 -1.55 9.40
CA VAL A 64 -13.43 -0.61 10.03
C VAL A 64 -14.21 0.12 9.21
N GLY A 65 -14.54 0.13 8.64
CA GLY A 65 -15.23 0.72 8.00
C GLY A 65 -16.04 1.44 7.70
N GLU A 66 -16.24 1.39 7.68
CA GLU A 66 -16.76 1.82 7.29
C GLU A 66 -17.75 2.27 7.52
N GLU A 67 -18.15 2.49 7.85
CA GLU A 67 -19.05 2.89 8.03
C GLU A 67 -19.20 3.93 7.76
N MET A 68 -19.22 4.36 7.28
CA MET A 68 -19.34 5.31 6.93
C MET A 68 -20.19 5.54 6.62
#